data_5e42d06a212545e252b24d5586ca9b41
#
_entry.id   5e42d06a212545e252b24d5586ca9b41
#
_cell.length_a   1.000
_cell.length_b   1.000
_cell.length_c   1.000
_cell.angle_alpha   90.00
_cell.angle_beta   90.00
_cell.angle_gamma   90.00
#
_symmetry.space_group_name_H-M   'P 1'
#
loop_
_entity.id
_entity.type
_entity.pdbx_description
1 polymer ?
#
loop_
_entity_poly.entity_id
_entity_poly.type
_entity_poly.pdbx_seq_one_letter_code
_entity_poly.pdbx_strand_id
1 'polypeptide(L)' 'HIASADEIDSSNSIEVARVFEAIAKIAKQENLENGYRVVNNCGEDGGQTVHHMHFHLLARRNLAWPPG' A
#
# COMPACT_ATOMS: atom_id res chain seq x y z
N HIS A 1 -8.45 12.63 -6.44
CA HIS A 1 -6.98 12.62 -6.31
C HIS A 1 -6.54 12.89 -4.87
N ILE A 2 -5.73 12.01 -4.33
CA ILE A 2 -5.21 12.11 -2.96
C ILE A 2 -3.69 12.11 -3.06
N ALA A 3 -3.03 13.13 -2.54
CA ALA A 3 -1.59 13.29 -2.71
C ALA A 3 -0.79 12.35 -1.81
N SER A 4 -1.22 12.13 -0.56
CA SER A 4 -0.50 11.29 0.38
C SER A 4 -1.42 10.80 1.50
N ALA A 5 -0.90 9.89 2.33
CA ALA A 5 -1.64 9.38 3.48
C ALA A 5 -2.06 10.47 4.47
N ASP A 6 -1.30 11.56 4.55
CA ASP A 6 -1.62 12.68 5.42
C ASP A 6 -2.95 13.35 5.09
N GLU A 7 -3.46 13.15 3.88
CA GLU A 7 -4.70 13.76 3.43
C GLU A 7 -5.92 12.87 3.60
N ILE A 8 -5.76 11.71 4.22
CA ILE A 8 -6.89 10.80 4.45
C ILE A 8 -7.71 11.30 5.63
N ASP A 9 -9.02 11.36 5.43
CA ASP A 9 -9.99 11.66 6.49
C ASP A 9 -11.30 10.90 6.21
N SER A 10 -12.34 11.19 6.99
CA SER A 10 -13.60 10.47 6.85
C SER A 10 -14.31 10.71 5.51
N SER A 11 -13.95 11.79 4.79
CA SER A 11 -14.58 12.10 3.50
C SER A 11 -14.01 11.27 2.35
N ASN A 12 -12.80 10.73 2.49
CA ASN A 12 -12.12 10.01 1.42
C ASN A 12 -11.58 8.63 1.82
N SER A 13 -11.71 8.22 3.09
CA SER A 13 -11.16 6.95 3.58
C SER A 13 -11.72 5.73 2.84
N ILE A 14 -12.87 5.84 2.20
CA ILE A 14 -13.43 4.75 1.40
C ILE A 14 -12.49 4.38 0.24
N GLU A 15 -11.73 5.31 -0.29
CA GLU A 15 -10.78 5.04 -1.36
C GLU A 15 -9.68 4.08 -0.89
N VAL A 16 -9.21 4.25 0.37
CA VAL A 16 -8.23 3.33 0.97
C VAL A 16 -8.83 1.95 1.19
N ALA A 17 -10.09 1.90 1.63
CA ALA A 17 -10.81 0.62 1.79
C ALA A 17 -10.86 -0.14 0.46
N ARG A 18 -11.15 0.55 -0.63
CA ARG A 18 -11.19 -0.06 -1.97
C ARG A 18 -9.85 -0.57 -2.41
N VAL A 19 -8.76 0.14 -2.07
CA VAL A 19 -7.40 -0.32 -2.37
C VAL A 19 -7.14 -1.64 -1.65
N PHE A 20 -7.47 -1.75 -0.37
CA PHE A 20 -7.24 -2.98 0.39
C PHE A 20 -8.12 -4.13 -0.09
N GLU A 21 -9.34 -3.86 -0.51
CA GLU A 21 -10.17 -4.88 -1.14
C GLU A 21 -9.52 -5.42 -2.42
N ALA A 22 -8.95 -4.51 -3.24
CA ALA A 22 -8.25 -4.89 -4.45
C ALA A 22 -6.99 -5.71 -4.14
N ILE A 23 -6.23 -5.31 -3.11
CA ILE A 23 -5.04 -6.03 -2.66
C ILE A 23 -5.42 -7.47 -2.27
N ALA A 24 -6.47 -7.63 -1.46
CA ALA A 24 -6.91 -8.96 -1.04
C ALA A 24 -7.30 -9.82 -2.25
N LYS A 25 -7.97 -9.23 -3.23
CA LYS A 25 -8.36 -9.93 -4.46
C LYS A 25 -7.14 -10.35 -5.27
N ILE A 26 -6.17 -9.45 -5.46
CA ILE A 26 -4.94 -9.76 -6.18
C ILE A 26 -4.17 -10.87 -5.47
N ALA A 27 -4.06 -10.80 -4.14
CA ALA A 27 -3.36 -11.81 -3.36
C ALA A 27 -3.95 -13.20 -3.57
N LYS A 28 -5.27 -13.31 -3.67
CA LYS A 28 -5.94 -14.58 -3.96
C LYS A 28 -5.69 -15.04 -5.39
N GLN A 29 -5.79 -14.12 -6.35
CA GLN A 29 -5.56 -14.43 -7.77
C GLN A 29 -4.13 -14.91 -8.01
N GLU A 30 -3.16 -14.32 -7.31
CA GLU A 30 -1.74 -14.64 -7.46
C GLU A 30 -1.26 -15.73 -6.50
N ASN A 31 -2.15 -16.27 -5.68
CA ASN A 31 -1.84 -17.34 -4.73
C ASN A 31 -0.70 -16.97 -3.77
N LEU A 32 -0.78 -15.78 -3.18
CA LEU A 32 0.25 -15.29 -2.26
C LEU A 32 0.06 -15.90 -0.86
N GLU A 33 0.11 -17.23 -0.78
CA GLU A 33 -0.21 -17.99 0.43
C GLU A 33 0.81 -17.81 1.55
N ASN A 34 2.05 -17.47 1.21
CA ASN A 34 3.11 -17.25 2.20
C ASN A 34 3.13 -15.83 2.75
N GLY A 35 2.19 -15.01 2.32
CA GLY A 35 2.08 -13.64 2.81
C GLY A 35 2.68 -12.63 1.86
N TYR A 36 2.55 -11.37 2.25
CA TYR A 36 2.99 -10.25 1.43
C TYR A 36 3.14 -9.02 2.30
N ARG A 37 3.72 -7.98 1.72
CA ARG A 37 3.87 -6.68 2.38
C ARG A 37 3.20 -5.60 1.54
N VAL A 38 2.49 -4.71 2.22
CA VAL A 38 1.89 -3.53 1.60
C VAL A 38 2.66 -2.32 2.07
N VAL A 39 3.06 -1.45 1.14
CA VAL A 39 3.81 -0.24 1.45
C VAL A 39 3.09 0.97 0.87
N ASN A 40 2.92 1.99 1.70
CA ASN A 40 2.46 3.30 1.27
C ASN A 40 3.43 4.33 1.82
N ASN A 41 4.15 5.01 0.93
CA ASN A 41 5.13 6.01 1.31
C ASN A 41 4.46 7.38 1.41
N CYS A 42 4.74 8.10 2.49
CA CYS A 42 4.20 9.44 2.71
C CYS A 42 5.35 10.38 3.05
N GLY A 43 5.47 11.46 2.28
CA GLY A 43 6.42 12.51 2.54
C GLY A 43 7.87 12.14 2.21
N GLU A 44 8.77 13.07 2.46
CA GLU A 44 10.18 12.94 2.08
C GLU A 44 10.86 11.79 2.82
N ASP A 45 10.69 11.71 4.14
CA ASP A 45 11.33 10.65 4.94
C ASP A 45 10.75 9.28 4.63
N GLY A 46 9.51 9.22 4.16
CA GLY A 46 8.89 7.98 3.72
C GLY A 46 9.32 7.54 2.32
N GLY A 47 10.06 8.39 1.61
CA GLY A 47 10.52 8.07 0.26
C GLY A 47 9.47 8.28 -0.82
N GLN A 48 8.47 9.14 -0.56
CA GLN A 48 7.47 9.43 -1.57
C GLN A 48 8.05 10.35 -2.64
N THR A 49 8.15 9.86 -3.87
CA THR A 49 8.71 10.62 -4.99
C THR A 49 7.63 11.10 -5.96
N VAL A 50 6.45 10.52 -5.93
CA VAL A 50 5.31 10.91 -6.76
C VAL A 50 4.21 11.45 -5.85
N HIS A 51 3.73 12.67 -6.12
CA HIS A 51 2.71 13.34 -5.28
C HIS A 51 1.30 12.86 -5.63
N HIS A 52 1.14 11.56 -5.60
CA HIS A 52 -0.13 10.86 -5.79
C HIS A 52 -0.07 9.60 -4.94
N MET A 53 -1.00 9.47 -4.00
CA MET A 53 -0.98 8.33 -3.08
C MET A 53 -1.07 7.01 -3.85
N HIS A 54 -0.13 6.12 -3.58
CA HIS A 54 -0.11 4.80 -4.22
C HIS A 54 0.44 3.76 -3.25
N PHE A 55 0.19 2.51 -3.57
CA PHE A 55 0.56 1.38 -2.73
C PHE A 55 1.38 0.38 -3.52
N HIS A 56 2.36 -0.22 -2.85
CA HIS A 56 3.15 -1.32 -3.40
C HIS A 56 2.74 -2.61 -2.72
N LEU A 57 2.52 -3.65 -3.50
CA LEU A 57 2.26 -4.99 -3.02
C LEU A 57 3.49 -5.84 -3.33
N LEU A 58 4.23 -6.25 -2.29
CA LEU A 58 5.50 -6.95 -2.40
C LEU A 58 5.36 -8.38 -1.91
N ALA A 59 5.76 -9.35 -2.73
CA ALA A 59 5.58 -10.75 -2.40
C ALA A 59 6.60 -11.65 -3.10
N ARG A 60 6.50 -12.94 -2.82
CA ARG A 60 7.23 -14.04 -3.49
C ARG A 60 8.70 -14.11 -3.13
N ARG A 61 9.08 -13.44 -2.05
CA ARG A 61 10.38 -13.64 -1.41
C ARG A 61 10.27 -13.23 0.05
N ASN A 62 11.20 -13.69 0.85
CA ASN A 62 11.24 -13.27 2.25
C ASN A 62 11.71 -11.83 2.34
N LEU A 63 10.90 -11.00 2.98
CA LEU A 63 11.19 -9.57 3.14
C LEU A 63 11.75 -9.35 4.55
N ALA A 64 12.88 -8.67 4.64
CA ALA A 64 13.59 -8.50 5.90
C ALA A 64 12.88 -7.54 6.84
N TRP A 65 13.24 -7.62 8.10
CA TRP A 65 12.82 -6.69 9.13
C TRP A 65 14.06 -6.17 9.86
N PRO A 66 14.17 -4.86 10.19
CA PRO A 66 13.17 -3.79 9.95
C PRO A 66 12.99 -3.47 8.46
N PRO A 67 11.86 -2.87 8.10
CA PRO A 67 11.47 -2.70 6.70
C PRO A 67 12.21 -1.59 5.93
N GLY A 68 13.01 -0.81 6.60
CA GLY A 68 13.70 0.29 5.93
C GLY A 68 15.07 0.60 6.46
#